data_6642a94372310ba373c251021037c7ea
#
_entry.id   6642a94372310ba373c251021037c7ea
#
_cell.length_a   1.000
_cell.length_b   1.000
_cell.length_c   1.000
_cell.angle_alpha   90.00
_cell.angle_beta   90.00
_cell.angle_gamma   90.00
#
_symmetry.space_group_name_H-M   'P 1'
#
loop_
_entity.id
_entity.type
_entity.pdbx_description
1 polymer ?
#
loop_
_entity_poly.entity_id
_entity_poly.type
_entity_poly.pdbx_seq_one_letter_code
_entity_poly.pdbx_strand_id
1 'polypeptide(L)'
;MTVLAIDGLSFTFPSSWELGKPDDWTFYRNQFSRMRNGIKATDAIAIDDGGIAWLIEAKDYRLQARTKPSCLAEEVAAKVFDTLAMLLPASVHACQQTEKSLARKACRANGLRVVLHLEQPQKHSRLRPRAIDPAALRMKLKKLIKSIDPHPLIVEHTCMGNLAWTVA
;
A
#
# COMPACT_ATOMS: atom_id res chain seq x y z
N MET A 1 -11.13 15.88 -6.05
CA MET A 1 -10.47 14.59 -6.27
C MET A 1 -8.96 14.81 -6.28
N THR A 2 -8.21 13.96 -5.58
CA THR A 2 -6.74 14.02 -5.52
C THR A 2 -6.17 12.80 -6.23
N VAL A 3 -5.21 13.01 -7.13
CA VAL A 3 -4.62 11.94 -7.95
C VAL A 3 -3.22 11.62 -7.45
N LEU A 4 -2.92 10.33 -7.24
CA LEU A 4 -1.57 9.81 -6.97
C LEU A 4 -1.15 8.84 -8.08
N ALA A 5 0.04 9.05 -8.63
CA ALA A 5 0.66 8.08 -9.53
C ALA A 5 1.48 7.06 -8.72
N ILE A 6 1.17 5.77 -8.88
CA ILE A 6 1.83 4.67 -8.18
C ILE A 6 2.01 3.51 -9.16
N ASP A 7 3.24 3.04 -9.33
CA ASP A 7 3.60 1.89 -10.19
C ASP A 7 3.01 1.97 -11.62
N GLY A 8 2.96 3.18 -12.20
CA GLY A 8 2.40 3.42 -13.54
C GLY A 8 0.86 3.54 -13.59
N LEU A 9 0.19 3.40 -12.45
CA LEU A 9 -1.26 3.53 -12.30
C LEU A 9 -1.64 4.90 -11.71
N SER A 10 -2.83 5.39 -12.05
CA SER A 10 -3.38 6.64 -11.52
C SER A 10 -4.49 6.36 -10.52
N PHE A 11 -4.22 6.59 -9.25
CA PHE A 11 -5.18 6.46 -8.15
C PHE A 11 -5.90 7.79 -7.92
N THR A 12 -7.22 7.81 -8.00
CA THR A 12 -8.04 9.00 -7.78
C THR A 12 -8.87 8.86 -6.51
N PHE A 13 -8.51 9.65 -5.49
CA PHE A 13 -9.13 9.64 -4.16
C PHE A 13 -10.11 10.81 -3.97
N PRO A 14 -11.07 10.70 -3.03
CA PRO A 14 -11.85 11.85 -2.57
C PRO A 14 -10.94 12.99 -2.10
N SER A 15 -11.32 14.25 -2.39
CA SER A 15 -10.50 15.42 -2.02
C SER A 15 -10.43 15.69 -0.52
N SER A 16 -11.34 15.11 0.25
CA SER A 16 -11.37 15.18 1.72
C SER A 16 -10.33 14.28 2.39
N TRP A 17 -9.80 13.27 1.67
CA TRP A 17 -8.82 12.35 2.22
C TRP A 17 -7.43 12.97 2.29
N GLU A 18 -6.68 12.62 3.32
CA GLU A 18 -5.28 12.97 3.41
C GLU A 18 -4.41 11.83 2.90
N LEU A 19 -3.47 12.19 2.03
CA LEU A 19 -2.67 11.23 1.28
C LEU A 19 -1.19 11.49 1.48
N GLY A 20 -0.40 10.43 1.45
CA GLY A 20 1.06 10.51 1.42
C GLY A 20 1.68 9.31 0.74
N LYS A 21 2.79 9.57 0.06
CA LYS A 21 3.67 8.54 -0.50
C LYS A 21 4.92 8.48 0.37
N PRO A 22 5.14 7.41 1.14
CA PRO A 22 6.34 7.27 1.98
C PRO A 22 7.65 7.46 1.20
N ASP A 23 7.71 7.00 -0.04
CA ASP A 23 8.89 7.16 -0.90
C ASP A 23 9.24 8.62 -1.20
N ASP A 24 8.27 9.54 -1.11
CA ASP A 24 8.47 10.97 -1.28
C ASP A 24 8.85 11.67 0.05
N TRP A 25 8.68 11.00 1.17
CA TRP A 25 8.97 11.58 2.48
C TRP A 25 10.47 11.73 2.72
N THR A 26 10.87 12.94 3.11
CA THR A 26 12.25 13.26 3.48
C THR A 26 12.71 12.42 4.67
N PHE A 27 11.83 12.23 5.67
CA PHE A 27 12.10 11.39 6.84
C PHE A 27 12.39 9.94 6.42
N TYR A 28 11.55 9.36 5.57
CA TYR A 28 11.74 7.98 5.10
C TYR A 28 13.04 7.83 4.33
N ARG A 29 13.27 8.65 3.28
CA ARG A 29 14.43 8.52 2.40
C ARG A 29 15.76 8.78 3.08
N ASN A 30 15.81 9.78 3.95
CA ASN A 30 17.08 10.28 4.51
C ASN A 30 17.43 9.67 5.86
N GLN A 31 16.44 9.13 6.58
CA GLN A 31 16.62 8.62 7.92
C GLN A 31 16.17 7.15 8.05
N PHE A 32 14.88 6.88 7.95
CA PHE A 32 14.31 5.60 8.32
C PHE A 32 14.78 4.45 7.43
N SER A 33 14.73 4.60 6.10
CA SER A 33 15.15 3.55 5.15
C SER A 33 16.63 3.18 5.25
N ARG A 34 17.44 4.06 5.86
CA ARG A 34 18.89 3.86 6.04
C ARG A 34 19.27 3.13 7.33
N MET A 35 18.33 2.88 8.23
CA MET A 35 18.60 2.23 9.51
C MET A 35 19.05 0.78 9.35
N ARG A 36 18.53 0.09 8.33
CA ARG A 36 18.97 -1.25 7.94
C ARG A 36 18.67 -1.52 6.46
N ASN A 37 19.34 -2.47 5.87
CA ASN A 37 19.07 -2.89 4.50
C ASN A 37 17.69 -3.57 4.41
N GLY A 38 16.99 -3.34 3.30
CA GLY A 38 15.75 -4.01 2.96
C GLY A 38 14.47 -3.37 3.55
N ILE A 39 14.56 -2.26 4.29
CA ILE A 39 13.38 -1.50 4.70
C ILE A 39 12.67 -0.94 3.47
N LYS A 40 11.38 -1.22 3.35
CA LYS A 40 10.52 -0.73 2.26
C LYS A 40 9.13 -0.40 2.80
N ALA A 41 8.71 0.84 2.64
CA ALA A 41 7.33 1.23 2.97
C ALA A 41 6.34 0.79 1.89
N THR A 42 5.04 0.83 2.23
CA THR A 42 3.95 0.73 1.25
C THR A 42 3.96 1.95 0.33
N ASP A 43 3.41 1.81 -0.85
CA ASP A 43 3.48 2.84 -1.89
C ASP A 43 2.65 4.09 -1.53
N ALA A 44 1.53 3.92 -0.79
CA ALA A 44 0.75 5.06 -0.29
C ALA A 44 0.13 4.79 1.08
N ILE A 45 -0.10 5.90 1.80
CA ILE A 45 -0.87 5.98 3.04
C ILE A 45 -2.01 6.97 2.79
N ALA A 46 -3.24 6.58 3.14
CA ALA A 46 -4.40 7.45 3.06
C ALA A 46 -5.17 7.44 4.38
N ILE A 47 -5.70 8.60 4.77
CA ILE A 47 -6.63 8.71 5.91
C ILE A 47 -7.96 9.16 5.35
N ASP A 48 -9.00 8.35 5.56
CA ASP A 48 -10.34 8.67 5.11
C ASP A 48 -11.13 9.56 6.09
N ASP A 49 -12.33 9.96 5.70
CA ASP A 49 -13.19 10.82 6.51
C ASP A 49 -13.67 10.17 7.81
N GLY A 50 -13.62 8.84 7.89
CA GLY A 50 -13.90 8.05 9.09
C GLY A 50 -12.71 7.90 10.03
N GLY A 51 -11.56 8.44 9.64
CA GLY A 51 -10.31 8.30 10.40
C GLY A 51 -9.68 6.91 10.29
N ILE A 52 -9.99 6.17 9.24
CA ILE A 52 -9.32 4.88 8.94
C ILE A 52 -8.03 5.17 8.17
N ALA A 53 -6.95 4.55 8.59
CA ALA A 53 -5.70 4.58 7.86
C ALA A 53 -5.61 3.39 6.88
N TRP A 54 -5.43 3.71 5.61
CA TRP A 54 -5.28 2.78 4.51
C TRP A 54 -3.80 2.69 4.12
N LEU A 55 -3.24 1.48 4.19
CA LEU A 55 -1.90 1.16 3.69
C LEU A 55 -2.06 0.49 2.33
N ILE A 56 -1.59 1.15 1.29
CA ILE A 56 -1.86 0.77 -0.10
C ILE A 56 -0.55 0.40 -0.78
N GLU A 57 -0.52 -0.79 -1.33
CA GLU A 57 0.54 -1.28 -2.21
C GLU A 57 -0.04 -1.50 -3.59
N ALA A 58 0.69 -1.15 -4.65
CA ALA A 58 0.31 -1.39 -6.03
C ALA A 58 1.33 -2.26 -6.75
N LYS A 59 0.82 -3.14 -7.61
CA LYS A 59 1.64 -3.98 -8.49
C LYS A 59 0.96 -4.12 -9.85
N ASP A 60 1.67 -3.69 -10.88
CA ASP A 60 1.22 -3.86 -12.26
C ASP A 60 2.05 -4.93 -12.99
N TYR A 61 1.45 -6.08 -13.19
CA TYR A 61 2.03 -7.20 -13.94
C TYR A 61 1.39 -7.41 -15.31
N ARG A 62 0.64 -6.43 -15.83
CA ARG A 62 -0.03 -6.54 -17.15
C ARG A 62 0.97 -6.69 -18.29
N LEU A 63 2.09 -5.98 -18.24
CA LEU A 63 3.11 -5.97 -19.28
C LEU A 63 4.30 -6.87 -18.95
N GLN A 64 4.67 -6.98 -17.68
CA GLN A 64 5.82 -7.77 -17.22
C GLN A 64 5.37 -8.72 -16.11
N ALA A 65 5.47 -10.02 -16.37
CA ALA A 65 5.19 -11.02 -15.35
C ALA A 65 6.15 -10.89 -14.16
N ARG A 66 5.65 -11.23 -12.98
CA ARG A 66 6.48 -11.29 -11.79
C ARG A 66 7.59 -12.35 -11.95
N THR A 67 8.83 -11.95 -11.76
CA THR A 67 10.02 -12.82 -11.86
C THR A 67 10.63 -13.15 -10.51
N LYS A 68 10.26 -12.44 -9.43
CA LYS A 68 10.81 -12.67 -8.09
C LYS A 68 10.37 -14.01 -7.52
N PRO A 69 11.29 -14.81 -6.95
CA PRO A 69 10.96 -16.10 -6.33
C PRO A 69 10.26 -15.96 -4.98
N SER A 70 10.38 -14.79 -4.33
CA SER A 70 9.78 -14.51 -3.03
C SER A 70 8.24 -14.49 -3.07
N CYS A 71 7.60 -14.81 -1.97
CA CYS A 71 6.14 -14.78 -1.85
C CYS A 71 5.64 -13.32 -1.82
N LEU A 72 4.74 -12.96 -2.73
CA LEU A 72 4.18 -11.59 -2.79
C LEU A 72 3.48 -11.19 -1.48
N ALA A 73 2.77 -12.12 -0.83
CA ALA A 73 2.12 -11.83 0.45
C ALA A 73 3.13 -11.46 1.54
N GLU A 74 4.28 -12.13 1.57
CA GLU A 74 5.37 -11.82 2.53
C GLU A 74 6.01 -10.47 2.24
N GLU A 75 6.20 -10.12 0.96
CA GLU A 75 6.72 -8.81 0.56
C GLU A 75 5.76 -7.68 0.98
N VAL A 76 4.47 -7.85 0.73
CA VAL A 76 3.45 -6.87 1.14
C VAL A 76 3.38 -6.76 2.66
N ALA A 77 3.38 -7.88 3.37
CA ALA A 77 3.38 -7.89 4.84
C ALA A 77 4.61 -7.18 5.41
N ALA A 78 5.79 -7.43 4.86
CA ALA A 78 7.02 -6.75 5.28
C ALA A 78 6.93 -5.24 5.07
N LYS A 79 6.40 -4.78 3.93
CA LYS A 79 6.16 -3.35 3.67
C LYS A 79 5.15 -2.75 4.67
N VAL A 80 4.10 -3.47 5.01
CA VAL A 80 3.12 -3.05 6.03
C VAL A 80 3.81 -2.88 7.37
N PHE A 81 4.62 -3.85 7.81
CA PHE A 81 5.37 -3.75 9.07
C PHE A 81 6.36 -2.59 9.07
N ASP A 82 7.14 -2.42 8.01
CA ASP A 82 8.09 -1.32 7.88
C ASP A 82 7.38 0.05 7.88
N THR A 83 6.22 0.15 7.23
CA THR A 83 5.40 1.38 7.24
C THR A 83 4.91 1.70 8.64
N LEU A 84 4.34 0.73 9.35
CA LEU A 84 3.86 0.94 10.73
C LEU A 84 5.02 1.30 11.67
N ALA A 85 6.17 0.65 11.52
CA ALA A 85 7.38 0.97 12.30
C ALA A 85 7.88 2.39 12.03
N MET A 86 7.71 2.90 10.81
CA MET A 86 8.09 4.27 10.42
C MET A 86 7.15 5.33 11.00
N LEU A 87 5.84 5.06 11.06
CA LEU A 87 4.83 6.07 11.37
C LEU A 87 5.02 6.73 12.74
N LEU A 88 5.33 5.95 13.76
CA LEU A 88 5.53 6.50 15.10
C LEU A 88 6.74 7.45 15.17
N PRO A 89 7.96 7.07 14.77
CA PRO A 89 9.09 7.98 14.75
C PRO A 89 8.88 9.16 13.79
N ALA A 90 8.22 8.98 12.63
CA ALA A 90 7.89 10.09 11.74
C ALA A 90 6.94 11.11 12.42
N SER A 91 5.97 10.64 13.19
CA SER A 91 5.03 11.51 13.91
C SER A 91 5.71 12.43 14.94
N VAL A 92 6.91 12.05 15.40
CA VAL A 92 7.71 12.79 16.39
C VAL A 92 8.85 13.56 15.75
N HIS A 93 9.59 12.92 14.85
CA HIS A 93 10.90 13.40 14.37
C HIS A 93 10.91 13.93 12.93
N ALA A 94 9.86 13.70 12.13
CA ALA A 94 9.84 14.27 10.78
C ALA A 94 9.93 15.80 10.83
N CYS A 95 10.81 16.36 9.98
CA CYS A 95 11.01 17.81 9.89
C CYS A 95 9.91 18.47 9.02
N GLN A 96 9.41 17.76 8.03
CA GLN A 96 8.33 18.27 7.18
C GLN A 96 6.98 18.14 7.90
N GLN A 97 6.27 19.27 8.00
CA GLN A 97 5.01 19.33 8.76
C GLN A 97 3.92 18.46 8.14
N THR A 98 3.89 18.32 6.83
CA THR A 98 2.94 17.44 6.12
C THR A 98 3.15 15.97 6.45
N GLU A 99 4.40 15.49 6.40
CA GLU A 99 4.77 14.12 6.78
C GLU A 99 4.41 13.85 8.25
N LYS A 100 4.80 14.77 9.13
CA LYS A 100 4.56 14.68 10.57
C LYS A 100 3.07 14.67 10.91
N SER A 101 2.28 15.51 10.26
CA SER A 101 0.83 15.58 10.45
C SER A 101 0.15 14.28 10.02
N LEU A 102 0.44 13.79 8.82
CA LEU A 102 -0.14 12.56 8.30
C LEU A 102 0.27 11.35 9.17
N ALA A 103 1.54 11.26 9.57
CA ALA A 103 2.02 10.21 10.46
C ALA A 103 1.28 10.23 11.82
N ARG A 104 1.05 11.41 12.41
CA ARG A 104 0.27 11.56 13.65
C ARG A 104 -1.16 11.10 13.49
N LYS A 105 -1.81 11.43 12.36
CA LYS A 105 -3.18 10.98 12.08
C LYS A 105 -3.23 9.47 11.89
N ALA A 106 -2.28 8.91 11.16
CA ALA A 106 -2.18 7.46 11.00
C ALA A 106 -1.98 6.73 12.34
N CYS A 107 -1.12 7.26 13.23
CA CYS A 107 -0.92 6.70 14.58
C CYS A 107 -2.15 6.80 15.50
N ARG A 108 -3.11 7.69 15.18
CA ARG A 108 -4.36 7.90 15.93
C ARG A 108 -5.58 7.38 15.18
N ALA A 109 -5.38 6.63 14.11
CA ALA A 109 -6.47 6.13 13.30
C ALA A 109 -7.43 5.23 14.09
N ASN A 110 -8.71 5.30 13.74
CA ASN A 110 -9.76 4.47 14.34
C ASN A 110 -9.67 3.00 13.90
N GLY A 111 -8.93 2.72 12.83
CA GLY A 111 -8.69 1.40 12.30
C GLY A 111 -7.63 1.41 11.21
N LEU A 112 -7.11 0.23 10.91
CA LEU A 112 -6.10 0.01 9.87
C LEU A 112 -6.67 -0.88 8.78
N ARG A 113 -6.47 -0.52 7.54
CA ARG A 113 -6.84 -1.32 6.38
C ARG A 113 -5.65 -1.46 5.44
N VAL A 114 -5.50 -2.64 4.89
CA VAL A 114 -4.43 -2.96 3.94
C VAL A 114 -5.04 -3.35 2.60
N VAL A 115 -4.57 -2.69 1.54
CA VAL A 115 -5.02 -2.96 0.17
C VAL A 115 -3.80 -3.22 -0.70
N LEU A 116 -3.82 -4.36 -1.37
CA LEU A 116 -2.94 -4.62 -2.51
C LEU A 116 -3.76 -4.43 -3.79
N HIS A 117 -3.42 -3.40 -4.56
CA HIS A 117 -3.91 -3.23 -5.92
C HIS A 117 -3.02 -4.04 -6.87
N LEU A 118 -3.58 -5.10 -7.45
CA LEU A 118 -2.84 -6.07 -8.25
C LEU A 118 -3.40 -6.13 -9.65
N GLU A 119 -2.72 -5.51 -10.61
CA GLU A 119 -3.06 -5.62 -12.02
C GLU A 119 -2.36 -6.82 -12.66
N GLN A 120 -3.16 -7.62 -13.36
CA GLN A 120 -2.69 -8.77 -14.13
C GLN A 120 -3.36 -8.79 -15.51
N PRO A 121 -2.80 -9.51 -16.52
CA PRO A 121 -3.45 -9.68 -17.80
C PRO A 121 -4.88 -10.23 -17.64
N GLN A 122 -5.87 -9.57 -18.24
CA GLN A 122 -7.27 -10.02 -18.18
C GLN A 122 -7.48 -11.32 -18.95
N LYS A 123 -6.78 -11.46 -20.09
CA LYS A 123 -6.79 -12.68 -20.90
C LYS A 123 -5.50 -13.46 -20.62
N HIS A 124 -5.67 -14.66 -20.08
CA HIS A 124 -4.56 -15.59 -19.91
C HIS A 124 -3.99 -15.97 -21.29
N SER A 125 -2.68 -15.81 -21.47
CA SER A 125 -1.97 -16.31 -22.63
C SER A 125 -0.63 -16.91 -22.20
N ARG A 126 -0.03 -17.72 -23.08
CA ARG A 126 1.29 -18.33 -22.83
C ARG A 126 2.37 -17.26 -22.59
N LEU A 127 2.26 -16.10 -23.25
CA LEU A 127 3.22 -14.99 -23.13
C LEU A 127 2.93 -14.06 -21.94
N ARG A 128 1.66 -14.01 -21.49
CA ARG A 128 1.20 -13.14 -20.39
C ARG A 128 0.27 -13.93 -19.48
N PRO A 129 0.81 -14.80 -18.62
CA PRO A 129 0.00 -15.60 -17.73
C PRO A 129 -0.58 -14.75 -16.59
N ARG A 130 -1.83 -15.02 -16.23
CA ARG A 130 -2.40 -14.56 -14.96
C ARG A 130 -1.95 -15.56 -13.88
N ALA A 131 -0.74 -15.35 -13.38
CA ALA A 131 -0.01 -16.34 -12.59
C ALA A 131 -0.35 -16.32 -11.10
N ILE A 132 -0.99 -15.24 -10.60
CA ILE A 132 -1.27 -15.06 -9.17
C ILE A 132 -2.76 -15.20 -8.93
N ASP A 133 -3.16 -16.15 -8.09
CA ASP A 133 -4.53 -16.29 -7.61
C ASP A 133 -4.78 -15.27 -6.48
N PRO A 134 -5.68 -14.26 -6.68
CA PRO A 134 -5.95 -13.25 -5.67
C PRO A 134 -6.54 -13.83 -4.37
N ALA A 135 -7.33 -14.92 -4.46
CA ALA A 135 -7.94 -15.54 -3.28
C ALA A 135 -6.89 -16.21 -2.40
N ALA A 136 -5.99 -17.00 -3.02
CA ALA A 136 -4.89 -17.63 -2.31
C ALA A 136 -3.93 -16.59 -1.71
N LEU A 137 -3.63 -15.52 -2.45
CA LEU A 137 -2.81 -14.41 -2.00
C LEU A 137 -3.43 -13.70 -0.78
N ARG A 138 -4.73 -13.40 -0.84
CA ARG A 138 -5.48 -12.79 0.25
C ARG A 138 -5.44 -13.66 1.52
N MET A 139 -5.63 -14.97 1.38
CA MET A 139 -5.56 -15.89 2.52
C MET A 139 -4.17 -15.90 3.19
N LYS A 140 -3.10 -15.88 2.39
CA LYS A 140 -1.73 -15.80 2.91
C LYS A 140 -1.48 -14.47 3.60
N LEU A 141 -1.84 -13.36 2.95
CA LEU A 141 -1.67 -12.02 3.50
C LEU A 141 -2.43 -11.87 4.83
N LYS A 142 -3.70 -12.31 4.87
CA LYS A 142 -4.50 -12.32 6.11
C LYS A 142 -3.79 -13.05 7.26
N LYS A 143 -3.16 -14.21 7.01
CA LYS A 143 -2.42 -14.94 8.06
C LYS A 143 -1.25 -14.13 8.62
N LEU A 144 -0.55 -13.38 7.76
CA LEU A 144 0.64 -12.61 8.12
C LEU A 144 0.31 -11.32 8.88
N ILE A 145 -0.82 -10.67 8.56
CA ILE A 145 -1.16 -9.34 9.11
C ILE A 145 -2.49 -9.32 9.88
N LYS A 146 -2.99 -10.46 10.33
CA LYS A 146 -4.31 -10.61 10.98
C LYS A 146 -4.55 -9.63 12.14
N SER A 147 -3.51 -9.32 12.91
CA SER A 147 -3.62 -8.39 14.04
C SER A 147 -3.61 -6.92 13.64
N ILE A 148 -3.26 -6.62 12.37
CA ILE A 148 -3.26 -5.28 11.80
C ILE A 148 -4.56 -5.07 11.02
N ASP A 149 -4.82 -5.94 10.05
CA ASP A 149 -6.08 -5.98 9.30
C ASP A 149 -6.53 -7.44 9.12
N PRO A 150 -7.62 -7.87 9.78
CA PRO A 150 -8.15 -9.23 9.64
C PRO A 150 -8.81 -9.48 8.27
N HIS A 151 -9.04 -8.44 7.49
CA HIS A 151 -9.73 -8.50 6.19
C HIS A 151 -9.01 -7.71 5.09
N PRO A 152 -7.71 -7.99 4.80
CA PRO A 152 -6.99 -7.29 3.76
C PRO A 152 -7.66 -7.48 2.40
N LEU A 153 -7.57 -6.48 1.55
CA LEU A 153 -8.18 -6.47 0.23
C LEU A 153 -7.11 -6.70 -0.85
N ILE A 154 -7.45 -7.55 -1.82
CA ILE A 154 -6.73 -7.66 -3.09
C ILE A 154 -7.72 -7.22 -4.15
N VAL A 155 -7.40 -6.16 -4.87
CA VAL A 155 -8.28 -5.52 -5.86
C VAL A 155 -7.58 -5.31 -7.18
N GLU A 156 -8.33 -5.17 -8.24
CA GLU A 156 -7.89 -4.74 -9.57
C GLU A 156 -8.85 -3.68 -10.11
N HIS A 157 -8.47 -2.90 -11.13
CA HIS A 157 -9.29 -1.77 -11.62
C HIS A 157 -10.70 -2.20 -12.05
N THR A 158 -10.87 -3.44 -12.53
CA THR A 158 -12.19 -3.99 -12.92
C THR A 158 -13.02 -4.49 -11.73
N CYS A 159 -12.40 -4.64 -10.55
CA CYS A 159 -13.05 -5.17 -9.35
C CYS A 159 -12.53 -4.45 -8.09
N MET A 160 -12.94 -3.20 -7.92
CA MET A 160 -12.54 -2.35 -6.77
C MET A 160 -13.41 -2.58 -5.52
N GLY A 161 -14.50 -3.35 -5.63
CA GLY A 161 -15.44 -3.55 -4.53
C GLY A 161 -16.06 -2.21 -4.07
N ASN A 162 -16.13 -2.00 -2.76
CA ASN A 162 -16.71 -0.79 -2.16
C ASN A 162 -15.66 0.27 -1.80
N LEU A 163 -14.50 0.28 -2.48
CA LEU A 163 -13.49 1.30 -2.25
C LEU A 163 -13.96 2.66 -2.77
N ALA A 164 -13.67 3.71 -2.01
CA ALA A 164 -14.10 5.07 -2.34
C ALA A 164 -13.20 5.77 -3.38
N TRP A 165 -12.13 5.12 -3.81
CA TRP A 165 -11.23 5.62 -4.87
C TRP A 165 -11.30 4.75 -6.12
N THR A 166 -10.81 5.28 -7.23
CA THR A 166 -10.72 4.57 -8.51
C THR A 166 -9.28 4.51 -8.99
N VAL A 167 -8.98 3.55 -9.87
CA VAL A 167 -7.64 3.36 -10.47
C VAL A 167 -7.79 3.25 -11.98
N ALA A 168 -6.87 3.89 -12.72
CA ALA A 168 -6.80 3.87 -14.18
C ALA A 168 -5.37 3.60 -14.66
#